data_c809a0a5ef3edc2616f77022762d58b4
#
_entry.id   c809a0a5ef3edc2616f77022762d58b4
#
_cell.length_a   1.000
_cell.length_b   1.000
_cell.length_c   1.000
_cell.angle_alpha   90.00
_cell.angle_beta   90.00
_cell.angle_gamma   90.00
#
_symmetry.space_group_name_H-M   'P 1'
#
loop_
_entity.id
_entity.type
_entity.pdbx_description
1 polymer ?
#
loop_
_entity_poly.entity_id
_entity_poly.type
_entity_poly.pdbx_seq_one_letter_code
_entity_poly.pdbx_strand_id
1 'polypeptide(L)'
;IPDKYAPYTIEIELTNYCNAHCVFCPNNCSKRERGFIDKQKLYDFLDKQKAIKVNNWFNKKFKTLDFPKVVYAGLGEPLLHPDFLEIVKYTKKLGFQVEIVTNGLLLNKKIVDKLIELKVDSLAISLHSMNEEIYNKITGLSLNNVLPNVTYALEKYKKTNAKIQLWRIKPLSNMKQETKKDEEIYKEYVKEYPNVIVLGPSEPWERDMNNLTSCNLVNDDPSSGIWCRKLYYTLNIAYTGEIVMCCNDFNRISVNMGNIFESVNLSETVREKILNKQFIPEICKKCRRWKDNELEEIFEKYGDKNE
;
A
#
# COMPACT_ATOMS: atom_id res chain seq x y z
N ILE A 1 -13.30 5.69 16.36
CA ILE A 1 -11.90 5.32 16.73
C ILE A 1 -11.45 6.37 17.72
N PRO A 2 -10.99 6.02 18.95
CA PRO A 2 -10.46 7.00 19.88
C PRO A 2 -9.33 7.78 19.22
N ASP A 3 -9.22 9.07 19.52
CA ASP A 3 -8.24 9.97 18.92
C ASP A 3 -6.80 9.46 19.00
N LYS A 4 -6.46 8.67 20.00
CA LYS A 4 -5.10 8.14 20.18
C LYS A 4 -4.73 7.00 19.20
N TYR A 5 -5.73 6.36 18.57
CA TYR A 5 -5.53 5.27 17.59
C TYR A 5 -6.03 5.62 16.19
N ALA A 6 -6.36 6.88 15.93
CA ALA A 6 -6.80 7.32 14.61
C ALA A 6 -5.73 6.97 13.55
N PRO A 7 -6.06 6.26 12.47
CA PRO A 7 -5.09 5.87 11.48
C PRO A 7 -4.59 7.10 10.72
N TYR A 8 -3.27 7.13 10.49
CA TYR A 8 -2.66 8.15 9.63
C TYR A 8 -2.89 7.85 8.14
N THR A 9 -3.01 6.57 7.81
CA THR A 9 -3.24 6.09 6.44
C THR A 9 -4.44 5.15 6.42
N ILE A 10 -5.34 5.38 5.46
CA ILE A 10 -6.42 4.46 5.13
C ILE A 10 -6.07 3.83 3.77
N GLU A 11 -5.66 2.58 3.79
CA GLU A 11 -5.32 1.81 2.59
C GLU A 11 -6.55 1.01 2.15
N ILE A 12 -7.04 1.28 0.93
CA ILE A 12 -8.29 0.73 0.42
C ILE A 12 -8.01 -0.08 -0.84
N GLU A 13 -8.37 -1.35 -0.80
CA GLU A 13 -8.41 -2.22 -1.96
C GLU A 13 -9.73 -1.98 -2.71
N LEU A 14 -9.68 -1.25 -3.84
CA LEU A 14 -10.88 -1.01 -4.65
C LEU A 14 -11.37 -2.27 -5.35
N THR A 15 -10.46 -3.17 -5.65
CA THR A 15 -10.71 -4.47 -6.27
C THR A 15 -9.55 -5.41 -6.00
N ASN A 16 -9.78 -6.70 -6.03
CA ASN A 16 -8.73 -7.72 -6.09
C ASN A 16 -8.58 -8.35 -7.48
N TYR A 17 -9.27 -7.83 -8.51
CA TYR A 17 -8.90 -8.09 -9.89
C TYR A 17 -7.57 -7.42 -10.22
N CYS A 18 -6.70 -8.10 -10.93
CA CYS A 18 -5.44 -7.54 -11.43
C CYS A 18 -5.18 -8.07 -12.84
N ASN A 19 -4.67 -7.20 -13.70
CA ASN A 19 -4.25 -7.52 -15.07
C ASN A 19 -2.75 -7.92 -15.14
N ALA A 20 -2.05 -7.95 -14.00
CA ALA A 20 -0.70 -8.47 -13.86
C ALA A 20 -0.71 -9.81 -13.11
N HIS A 21 0.33 -10.62 -13.33
CA HIS A 21 0.54 -11.92 -12.68
C HIS A 21 1.90 -11.98 -12.00
N CYS A 22 2.21 -10.96 -11.19
CA CYS A 22 3.51 -10.82 -10.56
C CYS A 22 3.85 -12.05 -9.71
N VAL A 23 5.00 -12.66 -9.98
CA VAL A 23 5.43 -13.92 -9.35
C VAL A 23 5.55 -13.84 -7.83
N PHE A 24 5.79 -12.65 -7.28
CA PHE A 24 5.88 -12.39 -5.85
C PHE A 24 4.54 -12.01 -5.21
N CYS A 25 3.49 -11.77 -6.01
CA CYS A 25 2.23 -11.22 -5.50
C CYS A 25 1.34 -12.32 -4.89
N PRO A 26 0.83 -12.13 -3.66
CA PRO A 26 -0.06 -13.09 -3.02
C PRO A 26 -1.42 -13.20 -3.73
N ASN A 27 -1.74 -12.30 -4.64
CA ASN A 27 -2.98 -12.36 -5.39
C ASN A 27 -3.13 -13.65 -6.21
N ASN A 28 -2.00 -14.22 -6.66
CA ASN A 28 -1.97 -15.46 -7.43
C ASN A 28 -2.36 -16.71 -6.60
N CYS A 29 -2.22 -16.64 -5.28
CA CYS A 29 -2.56 -17.72 -4.35
C CYS A 29 -3.69 -17.35 -3.38
N SER A 30 -4.29 -16.19 -3.55
CA SER A 30 -5.45 -15.79 -2.76
C SER A 30 -6.67 -16.62 -3.11
N LYS A 31 -7.33 -17.14 -2.07
CA LYS A 31 -8.60 -17.90 -2.19
C LYS A 31 -9.85 -17.02 -2.11
N ARG A 32 -9.65 -15.71 -2.02
CA ARG A 32 -10.75 -14.75 -1.94
C ARG A 32 -11.50 -14.68 -3.26
N GLU A 33 -12.81 -14.57 -3.19
CA GLU A 33 -13.63 -14.24 -4.35
C GLU A 33 -13.14 -12.94 -5.00
N ARG A 34 -13.34 -12.79 -6.30
CA ARG A 34 -12.98 -11.59 -7.04
C ARG A 34 -14.14 -10.61 -7.06
N GLY A 35 -13.85 -9.33 -6.85
CA GLY A 35 -14.89 -8.31 -6.83
C GLY A 35 -14.37 -6.89 -6.81
N PHE A 36 -15.32 -5.98 -6.77
CA PHE A 36 -15.11 -4.54 -6.67
C PHE A 36 -15.76 -4.01 -5.39
N ILE A 37 -15.18 -2.98 -4.80
CA ILE A 37 -15.79 -2.32 -3.66
C ILE A 37 -17.08 -1.61 -4.07
N ASP A 38 -18.09 -1.66 -3.21
CA ASP A 38 -19.31 -0.89 -3.38
C ASP A 38 -19.03 0.60 -3.22
N LYS A 39 -19.17 1.35 -4.31
CA LYS A 39 -18.87 2.77 -4.37
C LYS A 39 -19.66 3.60 -3.36
N GLN A 40 -20.98 3.32 -3.23
CA GLN A 40 -21.82 4.10 -2.33
C GLN A 40 -21.48 3.86 -0.87
N LYS A 41 -21.29 2.60 -0.49
CA LYS A 41 -20.85 2.25 0.87
C LYS A 41 -19.49 2.82 1.20
N LEU A 42 -18.57 2.88 0.21
CA LEU A 42 -17.29 3.54 0.37
C LEU A 42 -17.44 5.04 0.62
N TYR A 43 -18.34 5.71 -0.10
CA TYR A 43 -18.62 7.13 0.11
C TYR A 43 -19.14 7.40 1.52
N ASP A 44 -20.11 6.62 1.97
CA ASP A 44 -20.67 6.73 3.32
C ASP A 44 -19.61 6.53 4.42
N PHE A 45 -18.65 5.64 4.18
CA PHE A 45 -17.50 5.46 5.07
C PHE A 45 -16.57 6.68 5.05
N LEU A 46 -16.18 7.17 3.88
CA LEU A 46 -15.27 8.30 3.74
C LEU A 46 -15.86 9.59 4.35
N ASP A 47 -17.17 9.80 4.22
CA ASP A 47 -17.86 10.92 4.87
C ASP A 47 -17.74 10.89 6.39
N LYS A 48 -17.87 9.69 6.98
CA LYS A 48 -17.66 9.51 8.43
C LYS A 48 -16.21 9.77 8.82
N GLN A 49 -15.24 9.35 8.00
CA GLN A 49 -13.81 9.56 8.29
C GLN A 49 -13.39 11.03 8.18
N LYS A 50 -14.04 11.82 7.34
CA LYS A 50 -13.79 13.27 7.24
C LYS A 50 -13.95 14.01 8.57
N ALA A 51 -14.84 13.54 9.43
CA ALA A 51 -15.09 14.15 10.73
C ALA A 51 -14.02 13.81 11.79
N ILE A 52 -13.17 12.80 11.53
CA ILE A 52 -12.16 12.35 12.47
C ILE A 52 -10.88 13.15 12.26
N LYS A 53 -10.56 14.02 13.22
CA LYS A 53 -9.26 14.70 13.24
C LYS A 53 -8.19 13.71 13.70
N VAL A 54 -7.10 13.60 12.95
CA VAL A 54 -5.93 12.81 13.37
C VAL A 54 -5.36 13.39 14.66
N ASN A 55 -5.00 12.53 15.59
CA ASN A 55 -4.57 12.92 16.94
C ASN A 55 -3.52 14.04 16.92
N ASN A 56 -3.81 15.12 17.61
CA ASN A 56 -2.98 16.31 17.69
C ASN A 56 -1.54 16.05 18.15
N TRP A 57 -1.31 15.01 18.96
CA TRP A 57 0.03 14.66 19.43
C TRP A 57 0.94 14.19 18.27
N PHE A 58 0.42 13.29 17.45
CA PHE A 58 1.16 12.76 16.27
C PHE A 58 1.43 13.89 15.28
N ASN A 59 0.43 14.72 15.00
CA ASN A 59 0.55 15.86 14.09
C ASN A 59 1.58 16.89 14.58
N LYS A 60 1.58 17.21 15.86
CA LYS A 60 2.56 18.14 16.45
C LYS A 60 3.99 17.64 16.33
N LYS A 61 4.21 16.33 16.51
CA LYS A 61 5.55 15.76 16.50
C LYS A 61 6.10 15.52 15.10
N PHE A 62 5.28 15.02 14.19
CA PHE A 62 5.70 14.63 12.85
C PHE A 62 5.33 15.66 11.77
N LYS A 63 4.76 16.81 12.14
CA LYS A 63 4.27 17.85 11.22
C LYS A 63 3.38 17.26 10.11
N THR A 64 2.53 16.33 10.47
CA THR A 64 1.65 15.64 9.56
C THR A 64 0.30 16.35 9.45
N LEU A 65 -0.50 15.90 8.50
CA LEU A 65 -1.73 16.56 8.10
C LEU A 65 -2.86 16.38 9.11
N ASP A 66 -3.83 17.28 9.04
CA ASP A 66 -5.04 17.23 9.88
C ASP A 66 -5.98 16.08 9.54
N PHE A 67 -5.75 15.39 8.42
CA PHE A 67 -6.59 14.29 7.93
C PHE A 67 -5.74 13.08 7.53
N PRO A 68 -6.29 11.85 7.65
CA PRO A 68 -5.61 10.67 7.15
C PRO A 68 -5.42 10.73 5.63
N LYS A 69 -4.34 10.13 5.17
CA LYS A 69 -4.10 9.89 3.75
C LYS A 69 -4.88 8.66 3.30
N VAL A 70 -5.58 8.75 2.18
CA VAL A 70 -6.21 7.60 1.52
C VAL A 70 -5.24 7.06 0.46
N VAL A 71 -4.95 5.77 0.53
CA VAL A 71 -4.10 5.05 -0.42
C VAL A 71 -4.95 4.01 -1.14
N TYR A 72 -5.10 4.14 -2.43
CA TYR A 72 -5.73 3.12 -3.27
C TYR A 72 -4.67 2.11 -3.70
N ALA A 73 -4.65 1.00 -2.99
CA ALA A 73 -3.72 -0.11 -3.15
C ALA A 73 -4.39 -1.43 -2.73
N GLY A 74 -3.68 -2.52 -2.75
CA GLY A 74 -4.17 -3.83 -2.30
C GLY A 74 -3.67 -4.95 -3.20
N LEU A 75 -4.43 -6.04 -3.27
CA LEU A 75 -4.07 -7.19 -4.09
C LEU A 75 -4.37 -7.00 -5.57
N GLY A 76 -5.28 -6.10 -5.92
CA GLY A 76 -5.67 -5.84 -7.29
C GLY A 76 -5.00 -4.63 -7.91
N GLU A 77 -5.46 -4.29 -9.11
CA GLU A 77 -5.09 -3.06 -9.80
C GLU A 77 -6.24 -2.04 -9.67
N PRO A 78 -6.05 -0.93 -8.95
CA PRO A 78 -7.14 0.02 -8.68
C PRO A 78 -7.74 0.62 -9.95
N LEU A 79 -6.95 0.77 -11.04
CA LEU A 79 -7.43 1.31 -12.30
C LEU A 79 -8.41 0.39 -13.04
N LEU A 80 -8.55 -0.86 -12.60
CA LEU A 80 -9.59 -1.77 -13.12
C LEU A 80 -10.98 -1.48 -12.55
N HIS A 81 -11.08 -0.73 -11.44
CA HIS A 81 -12.40 -0.39 -10.90
C HIS A 81 -13.17 0.49 -11.89
N PRO A 82 -14.41 0.13 -12.29
CA PRO A 82 -15.15 0.89 -13.31
C PRO A 82 -15.37 2.35 -12.93
N ASP A 83 -15.57 2.62 -11.65
CA ASP A 83 -15.79 3.98 -11.13
C ASP A 83 -14.52 4.62 -10.55
N PHE A 84 -13.32 4.14 -10.89
CA PHE A 84 -12.06 4.57 -10.29
C PHE A 84 -11.90 6.09 -10.21
N LEU A 85 -12.08 6.78 -11.34
CA LEU A 85 -11.91 8.25 -11.39
C LEU A 85 -12.99 9.00 -10.59
N GLU A 86 -14.20 8.47 -10.50
CA GLU A 86 -15.28 9.04 -9.69
C GLU A 86 -14.95 8.92 -8.20
N ILE A 87 -14.45 7.76 -7.79
CA ILE A 87 -14.02 7.50 -6.41
C ILE A 87 -12.87 8.46 -6.03
N VAL A 88 -11.85 8.58 -6.87
CA VAL A 88 -10.74 9.52 -6.64
C VAL A 88 -11.25 10.95 -6.54
N LYS A 89 -12.12 11.39 -7.46
CA LYS A 89 -12.74 12.71 -7.44
C LYS A 89 -13.49 12.97 -6.15
N TYR A 90 -14.30 12.02 -5.70
CA TYR A 90 -15.06 12.12 -4.46
C TYR A 90 -14.14 12.27 -3.25
N THR A 91 -13.13 11.41 -3.13
CA THR A 91 -12.15 11.44 -2.04
C THR A 91 -11.39 12.76 -2.00
N LYS A 92 -10.97 13.28 -3.15
CA LYS A 92 -10.34 14.61 -3.24
C LYS A 92 -11.29 15.73 -2.83
N LYS A 93 -12.58 15.66 -3.21
CA LYS A 93 -13.61 16.64 -2.80
C LYS A 93 -13.79 16.69 -1.28
N LEU A 94 -13.62 15.56 -0.59
CA LEU A 94 -13.67 15.49 0.88
C LEU A 94 -12.43 16.10 1.56
N GLY A 95 -11.37 16.44 0.80
CA GLY A 95 -10.16 17.07 1.32
C GLY A 95 -9.05 16.08 1.72
N PHE A 96 -9.22 14.78 1.48
CA PHE A 96 -8.17 13.80 1.74
C PHE A 96 -6.97 13.98 0.84
N GLN A 97 -5.79 13.68 1.34
CA GLN A 97 -4.66 13.36 0.47
C GLN A 97 -4.87 11.97 -0.15
N VAL A 98 -4.59 11.87 -1.45
CA VAL A 98 -4.78 10.63 -2.20
C VAL A 98 -3.46 10.16 -2.79
N GLU A 99 -3.14 8.90 -2.52
CA GLU A 99 -2.07 8.17 -3.19
C GLU A 99 -2.66 7.00 -3.97
N ILE A 100 -2.13 6.75 -5.15
CA ILE A 100 -2.53 5.62 -6.01
C ILE A 100 -1.31 4.75 -6.26
N VAL A 101 -1.47 3.45 -6.05
CA VAL A 101 -0.45 2.44 -6.38
C VAL A 101 -0.94 1.63 -7.57
N THR A 102 -0.17 1.61 -8.66
CA THR A 102 -0.57 0.97 -9.92
C THR A 102 0.58 0.22 -10.59
N ASN A 103 0.25 -0.82 -11.37
CA ASN A 103 1.21 -1.49 -12.24
C ASN A 103 1.51 -0.70 -13.54
N GLY A 104 0.80 0.37 -13.80
CA GLY A 104 1.03 1.29 -14.92
C GLY A 104 0.43 0.86 -16.27
N LEU A 105 -0.05 -0.37 -16.44
CA LEU A 105 -0.54 -0.84 -17.74
C LEU A 105 -1.75 -0.02 -18.23
N LEU A 106 -2.66 0.33 -17.33
CA LEU A 106 -3.86 1.12 -17.66
C LEU A 106 -3.66 2.63 -17.49
N LEU A 107 -2.46 3.06 -17.11
CA LEU A 107 -2.12 4.45 -16.85
C LEU A 107 -1.92 5.26 -18.15
N ASN A 108 -2.90 5.20 -19.04
CA ASN A 108 -2.86 5.92 -20.32
C ASN A 108 -2.93 7.44 -20.14
N LYS A 109 -2.68 8.19 -21.22
CA LYS A 109 -2.64 9.66 -21.21
C LYS A 109 -3.90 10.28 -20.60
N LYS A 110 -5.08 9.76 -20.95
CA LYS A 110 -6.37 10.25 -20.43
C LYS A 110 -6.47 10.10 -18.91
N ILE A 111 -6.03 8.97 -18.37
CA ILE A 111 -6.02 8.71 -16.93
C ILE A 111 -5.02 9.65 -16.24
N VAL A 112 -3.79 9.75 -16.74
CA VAL A 112 -2.76 10.64 -16.17
C VAL A 112 -3.24 12.09 -16.12
N ASP A 113 -3.74 12.61 -17.23
CA ASP A 113 -4.21 13.99 -17.29
C ASP A 113 -5.37 14.23 -16.29
N LYS A 114 -6.26 13.26 -16.13
CA LYS A 114 -7.36 13.34 -15.17
C LYS A 114 -6.89 13.30 -13.71
N LEU A 115 -5.89 12.47 -13.39
CA LEU A 115 -5.31 12.42 -12.04
C LEU A 115 -4.64 13.76 -11.67
N ILE A 116 -4.00 14.41 -12.63
CA ILE A 116 -3.41 15.75 -12.45
C ILE A 116 -4.51 16.81 -12.24
N GLU A 117 -5.56 16.79 -13.07
CA GLU A 117 -6.72 17.69 -12.92
C GLU A 117 -7.36 17.54 -11.53
N LEU A 118 -7.48 16.31 -11.04
CA LEU A 118 -8.01 15.99 -9.72
C LEU A 118 -7.03 16.31 -8.58
N LYS A 119 -5.81 16.75 -8.89
CA LYS A 119 -4.75 17.08 -7.92
C LYS A 119 -4.45 15.90 -6.99
N VAL A 120 -4.28 14.71 -7.56
CA VAL A 120 -3.82 13.54 -6.80
C VAL A 120 -2.44 13.83 -6.24
N ASP A 121 -2.24 13.55 -4.95
CA ASP A 121 -1.06 14.00 -4.21
C ASP A 121 0.16 13.10 -4.42
N SER A 122 -0.07 11.81 -4.69
CA SER A 122 1.01 10.85 -4.93
C SER A 122 0.58 9.76 -5.92
N LEU A 123 1.49 9.42 -6.81
CA LEU A 123 1.36 8.29 -7.73
C LEU A 123 2.56 7.37 -7.58
N ALA A 124 2.33 6.14 -7.18
CA ALA A 124 3.35 5.10 -7.07
C ALA A 124 3.15 4.07 -8.18
N ILE A 125 4.18 3.86 -8.99
CA ILE A 125 4.12 2.96 -10.15
C ILE A 125 5.11 1.81 -9.94
N SER A 126 4.63 0.58 -10.10
CA SER A 126 5.44 -0.64 -10.01
C SER A 126 6.24 -0.85 -11.30
N LEU A 127 7.44 -0.29 -11.36
CA LEU A 127 8.37 -0.47 -12.49
C LEU A 127 9.60 -1.25 -12.01
N HIS A 128 9.56 -2.57 -12.13
CA HIS A 128 10.52 -3.47 -11.49
C HIS A 128 11.81 -3.67 -12.27
N SER A 129 11.80 -3.47 -13.58
CA SER A 129 12.94 -3.65 -14.49
C SER A 129 12.78 -2.78 -15.73
N MET A 130 13.90 -2.43 -16.37
CA MET A 130 13.96 -1.79 -17.68
C MET A 130 14.29 -2.79 -18.80
N ASN A 131 14.43 -4.07 -18.47
CA ASN A 131 14.61 -5.16 -19.42
C ASN A 131 13.26 -5.86 -19.64
N GLU A 132 12.82 -5.96 -20.90
CA GLU A 132 11.53 -6.57 -21.28
C GLU A 132 11.36 -8.00 -20.75
N GLU A 133 12.39 -8.84 -20.92
CA GLU A 133 12.33 -10.23 -20.50
C GLU A 133 12.23 -10.37 -18.98
N ILE A 134 13.06 -9.62 -18.25
CA ILE A 134 13.04 -9.61 -16.79
C ILE A 134 11.72 -9.06 -16.29
N TYR A 135 11.24 -7.94 -16.85
CA TYR A 135 9.99 -7.32 -16.47
C TYR A 135 8.80 -8.27 -16.67
N ASN A 136 8.75 -8.93 -17.84
CA ASN A 136 7.72 -9.91 -18.15
C ASN A 136 7.77 -11.12 -17.21
N LYS A 137 8.93 -11.68 -16.94
CA LYS A 137 9.10 -12.79 -15.98
C LYS A 137 8.62 -12.41 -14.57
N ILE A 138 8.84 -11.16 -14.16
CA ILE A 138 8.44 -10.68 -12.83
C ILE A 138 6.94 -10.40 -12.75
N THR A 139 6.37 -9.74 -13.76
CA THR A 139 5.02 -9.13 -13.68
C THR A 139 3.97 -9.85 -14.53
N GLY A 140 4.38 -10.62 -15.52
CA GLY A 140 3.52 -11.15 -16.56
C GLY A 140 3.03 -10.09 -17.55
N LEU A 141 3.58 -8.86 -17.50
CA LEU A 141 3.24 -7.76 -18.41
C LEU A 141 4.37 -7.50 -19.40
N SER A 142 4.05 -6.90 -20.55
CA SER A 142 5.06 -6.36 -21.46
C SER A 142 5.47 -4.95 -21.01
N LEU A 143 6.77 -4.75 -20.82
CA LEU A 143 7.35 -3.44 -20.53
C LEU A 143 7.06 -2.44 -21.66
N ASN A 144 7.06 -2.90 -22.91
CA ASN A 144 6.76 -2.07 -24.08
C ASN A 144 5.35 -1.46 -24.04
N ASN A 145 4.40 -2.09 -23.34
CA ASN A 145 3.06 -1.56 -23.13
C ASN A 145 2.97 -0.64 -21.88
N VAL A 146 3.85 -0.84 -20.91
CA VAL A 146 3.81 -0.08 -19.64
C VAL A 146 4.70 1.15 -19.70
N LEU A 147 5.92 1.03 -20.23
CA LEU A 147 6.92 2.09 -20.21
C LEU A 147 6.46 3.42 -20.85
N PRO A 148 5.75 3.42 -22.00
CA PRO A 148 5.23 4.66 -22.58
C PRO A 148 4.24 5.40 -21.63
N ASN A 149 3.42 4.67 -20.90
CA ASN A 149 2.50 5.23 -19.93
C ASN A 149 3.26 5.84 -18.74
N VAL A 150 4.25 5.12 -18.23
CA VAL A 150 5.13 5.57 -17.13
C VAL A 150 5.85 6.84 -17.54
N THR A 151 6.51 6.84 -18.71
CA THR A 151 7.23 8.01 -19.23
C THR A 151 6.30 9.22 -19.35
N TYR A 152 5.11 9.03 -19.89
CA TYR A 152 4.13 10.12 -19.99
C TYR A 152 3.74 10.67 -18.61
N ALA A 153 3.51 9.77 -17.63
CA ALA A 153 3.19 10.18 -16.28
C ALA A 153 4.35 10.97 -15.64
N LEU A 154 5.59 10.51 -15.78
CA LEU A 154 6.78 11.19 -15.26
C LEU A 154 6.92 12.60 -15.85
N GLU A 155 6.77 12.74 -17.17
CA GLU A 155 6.83 14.05 -17.85
C GLU A 155 5.75 15.03 -17.38
N LYS A 156 4.55 14.52 -17.14
CA LYS A 156 3.45 15.36 -16.66
C LYS A 156 3.61 15.75 -15.18
N TYR A 157 3.96 14.79 -14.33
CA TYR A 157 4.13 15.02 -12.89
C TYR A 157 5.34 15.89 -12.57
N LYS A 158 6.38 15.90 -13.40
CA LYS A 158 7.54 16.81 -13.30
C LYS A 158 7.14 18.29 -13.18
N LYS A 159 5.96 18.65 -13.71
CA LYS A 159 5.42 20.03 -13.71
C LYS A 159 4.45 20.27 -12.55
N THR A 160 4.34 19.38 -11.61
CA THR A 160 3.40 19.46 -10.48
C THR A 160 4.16 19.37 -9.15
N ASN A 161 3.45 19.68 -8.05
CA ASN A 161 3.96 19.46 -6.69
C ASN A 161 3.61 18.06 -6.14
N ALA A 162 2.92 17.24 -6.92
CA ALA A 162 2.56 15.90 -6.52
C ALA A 162 3.79 14.98 -6.51
N LYS A 163 3.79 14.01 -5.60
CA LYS A 163 4.87 13.02 -5.52
C LYS A 163 4.67 11.95 -6.59
N ILE A 164 5.75 11.59 -7.28
CA ILE A 164 5.76 10.41 -8.14
C ILE A 164 6.84 9.45 -7.68
N GLN A 165 6.49 8.17 -7.58
CA GLN A 165 7.35 7.13 -7.03
C GLN A 165 7.43 5.97 -8.01
N LEU A 166 8.61 5.43 -8.17
CA LEU A 166 8.84 4.18 -8.89
C LEU A 166 9.24 3.11 -7.88
N TRP A 167 8.43 2.06 -7.78
CA TRP A 167 8.67 0.96 -6.85
C TRP A 167 9.35 -0.20 -7.56
N ARG A 168 10.45 -0.65 -6.97
CA ARG A 168 11.23 -1.78 -7.46
C ARG A 168 11.31 -2.88 -6.42
N ILE A 169 11.38 -4.13 -6.87
CA ILE A 169 11.75 -5.29 -6.06
C ILE A 169 13.14 -5.78 -6.48
N LYS A 170 13.83 -6.47 -5.60
CA LYS A 170 15.08 -7.15 -5.95
C LYS A 170 14.78 -8.23 -6.99
N PRO A 171 15.62 -8.35 -8.01
CA PRO A 171 15.52 -9.44 -8.97
C PRO A 171 15.76 -10.79 -8.29
N LEU A 172 15.25 -11.83 -8.92
CA LEU A 172 15.44 -13.20 -8.47
C LEU A 172 16.93 -13.56 -8.40
N SER A 173 17.34 -14.38 -7.45
CA SER A 173 18.74 -14.75 -7.20
C SER A 173 19.45 -15.40 -8.40
N ASN A 174 18.68 -16.02 -9.30
CA ASN A 174 19.17 -16.66 -10.53
C ASN A 174 19.40 -15.68 -11.72
N MET A 175 19.11 -14.37 -11.52
CA MET A 175 19.21 -13.34 -12.56
C MET A 175 20.35 -12.33 -12.33
N LYS A 176 21.38 -12.68 -11.58
CA LYS A 176 22.41 -11.74 -11.08
C LYS A 176 23.20 -10.95 -12.14
N GLN A 177 23.49 -11.54 -13.29
CA GLN A 177 24.28 -10.87 -14.35
C GLN A 177 23.44 -9.88 -15.16
N GLU A 178 22.22 -10.24 -15.48
CA GLU A 178 21.26 -9.38 -16.20
C GLU A 178 20.87 -8.18 -15.36
N THR A 179 20.93 -8.32 -14.04
CA THR A 179 20.54 -7.31 -13.06
C THR A 179 21.43 -6.07 -13.06
N LYS A 180 22.75 -6.20 -13.21
CA LYS A 180 23.66 -5.05 -13.21
C LYS A 180 23.40 -4.13 -14.39
N LYS A 181 23.25 -4.71 -15.58
CA LYS A 181 22.95 -3.95 -16.79
C LYS A 181 21.57 -3.27 -16.72
N ASP A 182 20.57 -3.99 -16.21
CA ASP A 182 19.23 -3.44 -15.99
C ASP A 182 19.26 -2.28 -14.98
N GLU A 183 20.08 -2.39 -13.93
CA GLU A 183 20.23 -1.35 -12.93
C GLU A 183 20.89 -0.08 -13.48
N GLU A 184 21.87 -0.22 -14.37
CA GLU A 184 22.49 0.91 -15.06
C GLU A 184 21.51 1.62 -15.99
N ILE A 185 20.75 0.87 -16.80
CA ILE A 185 19.70 1.43 -17.66
C ILE A 185 18.64 2.14 -16.84
N TYR A 186 18.21 1.52 -15.74
CA TYR A 186 17.21 2.11 -14.84
C TYR A 186 17.69 3.43 -14.22
N LYS A 187 18.93 3.47 -13.74
CA LYS A 187 19.54 4.68 -13.19
C LYS A 187 19.64 5.78 -14.24
N GLU A 188 20.02 5.45 -15.45
CA GLU A 188 20.09 6.41 -16.56
C GLU A 188 18.71 6.97 -16.90
N TYR A 189 17.70 6.11 -16.98
CA TYR A 189 16.31 6.51 -17.23
C TYR A 189 15.78 7.49 -16.18
N VAL A 190 16.02 7.24 -14.90
CA VAL A 190 15.49 8.10 -13.84
C VAL A 190 16.26 9.42 -13.67
N LYS A 191 17.47 9.55 -14.19
CA LYS A 191 18.23 10.82 -14.16
C LYS A 191 17.48 11.96 -14.86
N GLU A 192 16.67 11.66 -15.87
CA GLU A 192 15.88 12.64 -16.58
C GLU A 192 14.73 13.23 -15.71
N TYR A 193 14.44 12.56 -14.58
CA TYR A 193 13.31 12.87 -13.70
C TYR A 193 13.76 13.09 -12.25
N PRO A 194 14.44 14.22 -11.94
CA PRO A 194 15.06 14.43 -10.62
C PRO A 194 14.04 14.49 -9.46
N ASN A 195 12.76 14.69 -9.76
CA ASN A 195 11.69 14.74 -8.74
C ASN A 195 11.08 13.35 -8.46
N VAL A 196 11.56 12.31 -9.14
CA VAL A 196 11.07 10.94 -8.95
C VAL A 196 11.74 10.32 -7.74
N ILE A 197 10.93 9.75 -6.86
CA ILE A 197 11.41 8.96 -5.73
C ILE A 197 11.48 7.50 -6.15
N VAL A 198 12.68 6.93 -6.20
CA VAL A 198 12.85 5.50 -6.44
C VAL A 198 12.89 4.77 -5.11
N LEU A 199 11.93 3.89 -4.90
CA LEU A 199 11.85 3.03 -3.71
C LEU A 199 12.28 1.60 -4.07
N GLY A 200 13.30 1.13 -3.42
CA GLY A 200 13.91 -0.17 -3.67
C GLY A 200 15.25 -0.10 -4.41
N PRO A 201 15.80 -1.23 -4.79
CA PRO A 201 15.14 -2.53 -4.78
C PRO A 201 14.88 -3.03 -3.34
N SER A 202 13.62 -3.06 -2.97
CA SER A 202 13.20 -3.69 -1.72
C SER A 202 13.23 -5.21 -1.86
N GLU A 203 13.50 -5.91 -0.77
CA GLU A 203 13.27 -7.35 -0.73
C GLU A 203 11.84 -7.63 -1.22
N PRO A 204 11.65 -8.60 -2.12
CA PRO A 204 10.33 -8.98 -2.58
C PRO A 204 9.57 -9.47 -1.36
N TRP A 205 8.65 -8.65 -0.86
CA TRP A 205 7.79 -8.95 0.29
C TRP A 205 8.32 -10.10 1.16
N GLU A 206 9.58 -10.08 1.51
CA GLU A 206 10.36 -11.07 2.28
C GLU A 206 9.91 -12.54 2.11
N ARG A 207 9.37 -12.86 0.95
CA ARG A 207 9.02 -14.22 0.59
C ARG A 207 10.23 -14.85 -0.05
N ASP A 208 10.50 -16.04 0.36
CA ASP A 208 11.47 -16.89 -0.31
C ASP A 208 11.00 -17.06 -1.77
N MET A 209 11.57 -16.27 -2.66
CA MET A 209 11.29 -16.31 -4.10
C MET A 209 11.70 -17.67 -4.71
N ASN A 210 12.47 -18.49 -3.96
CA ASN A 210 12.77 -19.85 -4.35
C ASN A 210 11.61 -20.81 -4.02
N ASN A 211 10.63 -20.37 -3.22
CA ASN A 211 9.45 -21.12 -2.80
C ASN A 211 8.15 -20.41 -3.24
N LEU A 212 8.08 -20.01 -4.50
CA LEU A 212 6.96 -19.26 -5.10
C LEU A 212 5.59 -19.95 -4.97
N THR A 213 5.56 -21.22 -4.63
CA THR A 213 4.33 -21.99 -4.45
C THR A 213 3.75 -21.90 -3.04
N SER A 214 4.52 -21.40 -2.06
CA SER A 214 4.06 -21.29 -0.69
C SER A 214 3.81 -19.83 -0.32
N CYS A 215 2.57 -19.49 -0.04
CA CYS A 215 2.19 -18.23 0.58
C CYS A 215 2.57 -18.21 2.07
N ASN A 216 3.63 -18.91 2.46
CA ASN A 216 4.09 -19.02 3.82
C ASN A 216 5.05 -17.88 4.17
N LEU A 217 4.67 -17.10 5.14
CA LEU A 217 5.56 -16.16 5.82
C LEU A 217 6.45 -16.97 6.76
N VAL A 218 7.76 -16.80 6.66
CA VAL A 218 8.72 -17.47 7.57
C VAL A 218 9.42 -16.41 8.41
N ASN A 219 9.40 -16.59 9.71
CA ASN A 219 10.18 -15.82 10.67
C ASN A 219 10.91 -16.75 11.62
N ASP A 220 12.19 -16.53 11.80
CA ASP A 220 13.06 -17.38 12.60
C ASP A 220 13.14 -16.95 14.08
N ASP A 221 12.59 -15.78 14.46
CA ASP A 221 12.58 -15.29 15.85
C ASP A 221 11.28 -14.56 16.22
N PRO A 222 10.35 -15.22 16.91
CA PRO A 222 9.09 -14.64 17.34
C PRO A 222 9.16 -13.86 18.67
N SER A 223 10.33 -13.74 19.32
CA SER A 223 10.42 -13.38 20.74
C SER A 223 10.36 -11.89 21.07
N SER A 224 10.38 -10.99 20.11
CA SER A 224 10.52 -9.56 20.38
C SER A 224 9.29 -8.75 20.01
N GLY A 225 8.68 -8.15 20.97
CA GLY A 225 7.73 -7.03 20.98
C GLY A 225 6.85 -6.72 19.76
N ILE A 226 5.67 -6.12 19.99
CA ILE A 226 4.67 -5.84 18.94
C ILE A 226 4.75 -4.36 18.53
N TRP A 227 5.81 -3.96 17.87
CA TRP A 227 5.95 -2.60 17.36
C TRP A 227 5.86 -2.59 15.82
N CYS A 228 4.65 -2.67 15.29
CA CYS A 228 4.42 -2.71 13.84
C CYS A 228 3.75 -1.45 13.35
N ARG A 229 4.46 -0.59 12.59
CA ARG A 229 3.92 0.65 12.00
C ARG A 229 2.63 0.43 11.22
N LYS A 230 2.52 -0.68 10.51
CA LYS A 230 1.29 -0.97 9.74
C LYS A 230 0.08 -1.11 10.66
N LEU A 231 0.24 -1.76 11.81
CA LEU A 231 -0.84 -1.92 12.76
C LEU A 231 -1.24 -0.58 13.42
N TYR A 232 -0.25 0.25 13.76
CA TYR A 232 -0.49 1.52 14.46
C TYR A 232 -1.06 2.60 13.55
N TYR A 233 -0.52 2.73 12.34
CA TYR A 233 -0.77 3.90 11.50
C TYR A 233 -1.60 3.64 10.26
N THR A 234 -1.92 2.38 9.96
CA THR A 234 -2.66 2.04 8.74
C THR A 234 -3.94 1.29 9.08
N LEU A 235 -5.05 1.76 8.54
CA LEU A 235 -6.29 1.01 8.46
C LEU A 235 -6.35 0.39 7.06
N ASN A 236 -6.27 -0.93 6.98
CA ASN A 236 -6.33 -1.64 5.71
C ASN A 236 -7.75 -2.16 5.48
N ILE A 237 -8.32 -1.86 4.34
CA ILE A 237 -9.71 -2.18 3.99
C ILE A 237 -9.72 -2.98 2.69
N ALA A 238 -10.31 -4.15 2.73
CA ALA A 238 -10.54 -4.98 1.55
C ALA A 238 -11.76 -4.49 0.75
N TYR A 239 -11.87 -4.89 -0.52
CA TYR A 239 -12.99 -4.49 -1.38
C TYR A 239 -14.38 -4.89 -0.82
N THR A 240 -14.45 -5.89 0.03
CA THR A 240 -15.67 -6.31 0.74
C THR A 240 -16.04 -5.43 1.93
N GLY A 241 -15.21 -4.42 2.23
CA GLY A 241 -15.35 -3.57 3.42
C GLY A 241 -14.73 -4.14 4.69
N GLU A 242 -14.23 -5.37 4.67
CA GLU A 242 -13.57 -5.97 5.82
C GLU A 242 -12.28 -5.24 6.17
N ILE A 243 -12.09 -5.00 7.46
CA ILE A 243 -10.86 -4.46 7.99
C ILE A 243 -9.83 -5.59 8.10
N VAL A 244 -8.68 -5.41 7.47
CA VAL A 244 -7.61 -6.38 7.39
C VAL A 244 -6.47 -5.97 8.31
N MET A 245 -5.84 -6.93 8.99
CA MET A 245 -4.72 -6.66 9.89
C MET A 245 -3.61 -5.84 9.23
N CYS A 246 -3.17 -6.29 8.07
CA CYS A 246 -2.17 -5.62 7.24
C CYS A 246 -2.15 -6.23 5.84
N CYS A 247 -1.35 -5.63 4.95
CA CYS A 247 -1.18 -6.14 3.58
C CYS A 247 -0.65 -7.59 3.48
N ASN A 248 -0.10 -8.17 4.55
CA ASN A 248 0.35 -9.57 4.57
C ASN A 248 -0.79 -10.55 4.89
N ASP A 249 -1.89 -10.09 5.47
CA ASP A 249 -3.07 -10.90 5.76
C ASP A 249 -4.04 -10.94 4.55
N PHE A 250 -3.50 -11.30 3.40
CA PHE A 250 -4.21 -11.25 2.13
C PHE A 250 -5.40 -12.23 2.01
N ASN A 251 -5.41 -13.32 2.79
CA ASN A 251 -6.53 -14.24 2.87
C ASN A 251 -7.53 -13.89 4.00
N ARG A 252 -7.24 -12.86 4.82
CA ARG A 252 -8.10 -12.38 5.92
C ARG A 252 -8.43 -13.48 6.94
N ILE A 253 -7.45 -14.32 7.23
CA ILE A 253 -7.63 -15.48 8.13
C ILE A 253 -7.16 -15.21 9.56
N SER A 254 -6.46 -14.08 9.78
CA SER A 254 -5.74 -13.88 11.04
C SER A 254 -6.67 -13.48 12.18
N VAL A 255 -7.53 -12.52 11.95
CA VAL A 255 -8.44 -11.98 12.97
C VAL A 255 -9.60 -11.24 12.29
N ASN A 256 -10.81 -11.42 12.78
CA ASN A 256 -11.93 -10.56 12.40
C ASN A 256 -11.79 -9.19 13.07
N MET A 257 -11.44 -8.19 12.28
CA MET A 257 -11.28 -6.80 12.69
C MET A 257 -12.57 -5.97 12.52
N GLY A 258 -13.64 -6.57 11.98
CA GLY A 258 -14.89 -5.91 11.63
C GLY A 258 -14.97 -5.50 10.16
N ASN A 259 -16.07 -4.84 9.82
CA ASN A 259 -16.37 -4.39 8.47
C ASN A 259 -16.84 -2.92 8.50
N ILE A 260 -16.26 -2.08 7.63
CA ILE A 260 -16.58 -0.64 7.57
C ILE A 260 -18.01 -0.37 7.08
N PHE A 261 -18.65 -1.35 6.44
CA PHE A 261 -20.02 -1.26 5.93
C PHE A 261 -21.07 -1.65 6.97
N GLU A 262 -20.64 -2.17 8.12
CA GLU A 262 -21.48 -2.57 9.23
C GLU A 262 -21.47 -1.51 10.34
N SER A 263 -22.47 -1.55 11.20
CA SER A 263 -22.57 -0.61 12.33
C SER A 263 -21.58 -0.92 13.48
N VAL A 264 -21.06 -2.13 13.52
CA VAL A 264 -20.15 -2.61 14.57
C VAL A 264 -18.71 -2.44 14.13
N ASN A 265 -17.97 -1.56 14.81
CA ASN A 265 -16.54 -1.40 14.59
C ASN A 265 -15.76 -2.20 15.63
N LEU A 266 -15.35 -3.43 15.27
CA LEU A 266 -14.54 -4.30 16.13
C LEU A 266 -13.04 -3.96 16.08
N SER A 267 -12.63 -3.15 15.11
CA SER A 267 -11.20 -2.87 14.84
C SER A 267 -10.50 -2.26 16.05
N GLU A 268 -11.19 -1.37 16.75
CA GLU A 268 -10.67 -0.67 17.91
C GLU A 268 -10.32 -1.64 19.04
N THR A 269 -11.27 -2.45 19.47
CA THR A 269 -11.06 -3.40 20.59
C THR A 269 -9.99 -4.45 20.24
N VAL A 270 -9.97 -4.97 19.00
CA VAL A 270 -8.99 -5.95 18.59
C VAL A 270 -7.61 -5.32 18.48
N ARG A 271 -7.51 -4.12 17.89
CA ARG A 271 -6.24 -3.37 17.83
C ARG A 271 -5.68 -3.10 19.21
N GLU A 272 -6.51 -2.63 20.14
CA GLU A 272 -6.11 -2.39 21.53
C GLU A 272 -5.54 -3.65 22.20
N LYS A 273 -6.21 -4.79 22.05
CA LYS A 273 -5.72 -6.07 22.59
C LYS A 273 -4.35 -6.46 22.04
N ILE A 274 -4.14 -6.24 20.74
CA ILE A 274 -2.87 -6.55 20.09
C ILE A 274 -1.80 -5.57 20.58
N LEU A 275 -2.08 -4.28 20.61
CA LEU A 275 -1.15 -3.24 21.05
C LEU A 275 -0.77 -3.40 22.53
N ASN A 276 -1.70 -3.84 23.35
CA ASN A 276 -1.47 -4.12 24.78
C ASN A 276 -0.89 -5.53 25.03
N LYS A 277 -0.42 -6.22 23.98
CA LYS A 277 0.18 -7.57 24.07
C LYS A 277 -0.74 -8.65 24.67
N GLN A 278 -2.03 -8.40 24.74
CA GLN A 278 -3.02 -9.36 25.26
C GLN A 278 -3.32 -10.48 24.25
N PHE A 279 -3.08 -10.22 22.98
CA PHE A 279 -3.29 -11.16 21.90
C PHE A 279 -2.33 -10.90 20.75
N ILE A 280 -1.70 -11.95 20.23
CA ILE A 280 -0.77 -11.90 19.11
C ILE A 280 -1.29 -12.78 17.97
N PRO A 281 -1.73 -12.21 16.85
CA PRO A 281 -2.15 -12.99 15.69
C PRO A 281 -1.03 -13.91 15.17
N GLU A 282 -1.40 -15.10 14.71
CA GLU A 282 -0.43 -16.07 14.20
C GLU A 282 0.40 -15.54 13.03
N ILE A 283 -0.21 -14.74 12.16
CA ILE A 283 0.51 -14.09 11.04
C ILE A 283 1.60 -13.15 11.57
N CYS A 284 1.33 -12.50 12.68
CA CYS A 284 2.28 -11.61 13.30
C CYS A 284 3.46 -12.39 13.94
N LYS A 285 3.25 -13.50 14.56
CA LYS A 285 4.31 -14.37 15.14
C LYS A 285 5.33 -14.81 14.09
N LYS A 286 4.94 -14.86 12.83
CA LYS A 286 5.77 -15.28 11.68
C LYS A 286 6.26 -14.10 10.84
N CYS A 287 6.05 -12.86 11.27
CA CYS A 287 6.36 -11.68 10.48
C CYS A 287 7.71 -11.07 10.88
N ARG A 288 8.60 -10.84 9.92
CA ARG A 288 9.91 -10.20 10.15
C ARG A 288 9.84 -8.69 10.43
N ARG A 289 8.66 -8.05 10.24
CA ARG A 289 8.48 -6.60 10.40
C ARG A 289 8.07 -6.17 11.81
N TRP A 290 8.19 -7.05 12.80
CA TRP A 290 7.77 -6.78 14.17
C TRP A 290 8.65 -5.80 14.93
N LYS A 291 9.93 -5.75 14.60
CA LYS A 291 10.90 -4.89 15.26
C LYS A 291 10.96 -3.55 14.53
N ASP A 292 10.12 -2.62 14.93
CA ASP A 292 10.35 -1.21 14.66
C ASP A 292 10.91 -0.58 15.95
N ASN A 293 12.23 -0.72 16.14
CA ASN A 293 12.94 -0.18 17.32
C ASN A 293 12.71 1.32 17.48
N GLU A 294 12.59 2.04 16.37
CA GLU A 294 12.31 3.48 16.35
C GLU A 294 10.90 3.77 16.89
N LEU A 295 9.94 2.89 16.60
CA LEU A 295 8.59 2.98 17.14
C LEU A 295 8.55 2.65 18.63
N GLU A 296 9.30 1.64 19.06
CA GLU A 296 9.45 1.25 20.47
C GLU A 296 10.01 2.41 21.30
N GLU A 297 11.13 3.00 20.86
CA GLU A 297 11.72 4.18 21.50
C GLU A 297 10.74 5.39 21.57
N ILE A 298 9.95 5.56 20.50
CA ILE A 298 8.94 6.63 20.45
C ILE A 298 7.85 6.39 21.50
N PHE A 299 7.37 5.15 21.65
CA PHE A 299 6.33 4.83 22.62
C PHE A 299 6.84 4.80 24.07
N GLU A 300 8.04 4.28 24.31
CA GLU A 300 8.69 4.34 25.62
C GLU A 300 8.90 5.79 26.09
N LYS A 301 9.30 6.65 25.17
CA LYS A 301 9.57 8.07 25.49
C LYS A 301 8.31 8.93 25.63
N TYR A 302 7.20 8.56 24.99
CA TYR A 302 6.04 9.42 24.83
C TYR A 302 4.68 8.72 25.00
N GLY A 303 4.65 7.40 25.21
CA GLY A 303 3.42 6.57 25.19
C GLY A 303 2.57 6.65 26.46
N ASP A 304 3.14 6.92 27.61
CA ASP A 304 2.49 6.84 28.93
C ASP A 304 2.48 8.15 29.72
N LYS A 305 2.61 9.28 29.07
CA LYS A 305 2.35 10.55 29.74
C LYS A 305 0.91 11.00 29.46
N ASN A 306 -0.04 10.21 29.96
CA ASN A 306 -1.38 10.67 30.24
C ASN A 306 -1.42 11.11 31.71
N GLU A 307 -1.21 12.36 31.94
CA GLU A 307 -1.83 13.15 32.98
C GLU A 307 -2.43 14.39 32.34
#